data_7a7c14273e1cdb1a87da704a4b327a5a
#
_entry.id   7a7c14273e1cdb1a87da704a4b327a5a
#
_cell.length_a   1.000
_cell.length_b   1.000
_cell.length_c   1.000
_cell.angle_alpha   90.00
_cell.angle_beta   90.00
_cell.angle_gamma   90.00
#
_symmetry.space_group_name_H-M   'P 1'
#
loop_
_entity.id
_entity.type
_entity.pdbx_description
1 polymer ?
#
loop_
_entity_poly.entity_id
_entity_poly.type
_entity_poly.pdbx_seq_one_letter_code
_entity_poly.pdbx_strand_id
1 'polypeptide(L)'
;MPEADAQTYKIHPFDLTKVWPHSDYPLIPVGVLELNQNPDNYFAHVEQAAFTPANVVPGIGFSPDRMLQGRLFSYGDTQRYRLGVNHGLLPVNAPRCPFHHGAHRDGAMRSDSNGGASPNYQPNRFGTQQPSEQYEPALSLEGAALHYDFRDYD
;
A
#
# COMPACT_ATOMS: atom_id res chain seq x y z
N MET A 1 18.33 -7.32 1.70
CA MET A 1 18.71 -8.75 1.82
C MET A 1 18.40 -9.40 0.48
N PRO A 2 19.33 -10.16 -0.11
CA PRO A 2 19.04 -10.96 -1.30
C PRO A 2 18.03 -12.08 -1.01
N GLU A 3 17.28 -12.49 -2.02
CA GLU A 3 16.27 -13.56 -1.89
C GLU A 3 16.87 -14.89 -1.41
N ALA A 4 18.05 -15.23 -1.93
CA ALA A 4 18.75 -16.45 -1.54
C ALA A 4 19.09 -16.52 -0.03
N ASP A 5 19.30 -15.38 0.60
CA ASP A 5 19.61 -15.28 2.02
C ASP A 5 18.35 -15.29 2.89
N ALA A 6 17.21 -14.89 2.33
CA ALA A 6 15.98 -14.62 3.08
C ALA A 6 15.44 -15.85 3.84
N GLN A 7 15.69 -17.05 3.32
CA GLN A 7 15.20 -18.30 3.94
C GLN A 7 16.12 -18.85 5.03
N THR A 8 17.38 -18.47 5.01
CA THR A 8 18.41 -19.06 5.88
C THR A 8 19.01 -18.09 6.88
N TYR A 9 18.71 -16.80 6.72
CA TYR A 9 19.26 -15.79 7.61
C TYR A 9 18.66 -15.90 9.03
N LYS A 10 19.50 -15.67 10.04
CA LYS A 10 19.16 -15.79 11.47
C LYS A 10 18.00 -14.89 11.93
N ILE A 11 17.74 -13.80 11.23
CA ILE A 11 16.62 -12.89 11.49
C ILE A 11 15.65 -13.01 10.33
N HIS A 12 14.39 -13.31 10.62
CA HIS A 12 13.36 -13.40 9.59
C HIS A 12 13.26 -12.05 8.84
N PRO A 13 13.27 -12.04 7.50
CA PRO A 13 13.34 -10.81 6.71
C PRO A 13 12.16 -9.85 6.92
N PHE A 14 11.01 -10.36 7.35
CA PHE A 14 9.79 -9.58 7.59
C PHE A 14 9.46 -9.41 9.07
N ASP A 15 10.39 -9.71 9.96
CA ASP A 15 10.22 -9.44 11.39
C ASP A 15 10.43 -7.96 11.67
N LEU A 16 9.32 -7.26 11.92
CA LEU A 16 9.31 -5.82 12.18
C LEU A 16 9.90 -5.45 13.55
N THR A 17 10.13 -6.41 14.42
CA THR A 17 10.67 -6.19 15.77
C THR A 17 12.20 -6.21 15.81
N LYS A 18 12.83 -6.65 14.73
CA LYS A 18 14.28 -6.82 14.64
C LYS A 18 14.90 -5.82 13.66
N VAL A 19 16.15 -5.55 13.88
CA VAL A 19 17.00 -4.76 12.97
C VAL A 19 18.11 -5.65 12.45
N TRP A 20 18.34 -5.62 11.15
CA TRP A 20 19.46 -6.36 10.56
C TRP A 20 20.78 -5.70 10.98
N PRO A 21 21.77 -6.46 11.50
CA PRO A 21 23.07 -5.91 11.84
C PRO A 21 23.73 -5.24 10.64
N HIS A 22 24.24 -4.03 10.82
CA HIS A 22 24.92 -3.30 9.73
C HIS A 22 26.25 -3.97 9.31
N SER A 23 26.79 -4.86 10.15
CA SER A 23 27.93 -5.71 9.78
C SER A 23 27.58 -6.69 8.66
N ASP A 24 26.34 -7.18 8.65
CA ASP A 24 25.88 -8.17 7.69
C ASP A 24 25.23 -7.46 6.48
N TYR A 25 24.44 -6.42 6.75
CA TYR A 25 23.75 -5.59 5.75
C TYR A 25 24.02 -4.11 6.03
N PRO A 26 25.11 -3.57 5.47
CA PRO A 26 25.46 -2.17 5.64
C PRO A 26 24.43 -1.24 5.01
N LEU A 27 24.29 -0.04 5.57
CA LEU A 27 23.45 1.01 5.02
C LEU A 27 23.94 1.42 3.63
N ILE A 28 23.03 1.48 2.69
CA ILE A 28 23.32 1.91 1.31
C ILE A 28 22.59 3.23 1.06
N PRO A 29 23.29 4.31 0.66
CA PRO A 29 22.63 5.54 0.27
C PRO A 29 21.74 5.33 -0.95
N VAL A 30 20.46 5.65 -0.84
CA VAL A 30 19.49 5.48 -1.95
C VAL A 30 18.97 6.81 -2.47
N GLY A 31 19.13 7.90 -1.72
CA GLY A 31 18.66 9.23 -2.11
C GLY A 31 18.63 10.20 -0.95
N VAL A 32 18.12 11.39 -1.23
CA VAL A 32 17.91 12.47 -0.26
C VAL A 32 16.44 12.84 -0.24
N LEU A 33 15.84 12.87 0.94
CA LEU A 33 14.51 13.42 1.16
C LEU A 33 14.69 14.86 1.70
N GLU A 34 14.20 15.84 0.94
CA GLU A 34 14.27 17.24 1.33
C GLU A 34 12.87 17.75 1.70
N LEU A 35 12.70 18.20 2.93
CA LEU A 35 11.47 18.81 3.45
C LEU A 35 11.69 20.33 3.50
N ASN A 36 11.47 20.99 2.39
CA ASN A 36 11.82 22.40 2.19
C ASN A 36 10.58 23.32 1.99
N GLN A 37 9.36 22.79 2.05
CA GLN A 37 8.14 23.57 1.90
C GLN A 37 7.09 23.14 2.92
N ASN A 38 6.57 24.11 3.65
CA ASN A 38 5.42 23.90 4.53
C ASN A 38 4.11 24.02 3.73
N PRO A 39 3.05 23.27 4.09
CA PRO A 39 1.74 23.44 3.50
C PRO A 39 1.12 24.78 3.92
N ASP A 40 0.45 25.46 3.00
CA ASP A 40 -0.23 26.74 3.26
C ASP A 40 -1.54 26.56 4.05
N ASN A 41 -2.16 25.38 3.92
CA ASN A 41 -3.41 25.04 4.58
C ASN A 41 -3.26 23.66 5.22
N TYR A 42 -3.04 23.66 6.54
CA TYR A 42 -2.87 22.42 7.30
C TYR A 42 -4.07 21.46 7.15
N PHE A 43 -5.29 21.96 7.29
CA PHE A 43 -6.48 21.12 7.24
C PHE A 43 -6.65 20.47 5.85
N ALA A 44 -6.57 21.26 4.79
CA ALA A 44 -6.75 20.75 3.44
C ALA A 44 -5.61 19.85 2.96
N HIS A 45 -4.37 20.18 3.31
CA HIS A 45 -3.20 19.54 2.73
C HIS A 45 -2.55 18.47 3.63
N VAL A 46 -2.88 18.47 4.93
CA VAL A 46 -2.30 17.53 5.89
C VAL A 46 -3.37 16.71 6.59
N GLU A 47 -4.32 17.35 7.27
CA GLU A 47 -5.34 16.66 8.08
C GLU A 47 -6.18 15.69 7.24
N GLN A 48 -6.52 16.05 6.02
CA GLN A 48 -7.33 15.24 5.11
C GLN A 48 -6.52 14.26 4.25
N ALA A 49 -5.21 14.19 4.41
CA ALA A 49 -4.39 13.20 3.73
C ALA A 49 -4.74 11.78 4.18
N ALA A 50 -4.98 10.91 3.21
CA ALA A 50 -5.46 9.54 3.41
C ALA A 50 -4.37 8.52 3.05
N PHE A 51 -3.32 8.44 3.86
CA PHE A 51 -2.30 7.43 3.69
C PHE A 51 -2.84 6.03 3.98
N THR A 52 -2.40 5.07 3.20
CA THR A 52 -2.70 3.65 3.42
C THR A 52 -1.55 2.78 2.94
N PRO A 53 -1.19 1.71 3.68
CA PRO A 53 -0.18 0.75 3.24
C PRO A 53 -0.53 0.04 1.92
N ALA A 54 -1.81 0.01 1.55
CA ALA A 54 -2.26 -0.58 0.28
C ALA A 54 -1.89 0.25 -0.95
N ASN A 55 -1.57 1.54 -0.79
CA ASN A 55 -1.20 2.43 -1.89
C ASN A 55 0.30 2.36 -2.17
N VAL A 56 0.69 1.33 -2.91
CA VAL A 56 2.08 1.13 -3.34
C VAL A 56 2.24 1.42 -4.82
N VAL A 57 3.46 1.74 -5.21
CA VAL A 57 3.81 1.92 -6.63
C VAL A 57 4.04 0.56 -7.31
N PRO A 58 3.87 0.47 -8.63
CA PRO A 58 4.20 -0.74 -9.38
C PRO A 58 5.63 -1.23 -9.10
N GLY A 59 5.78 -2.53 -8.91
CA GLY A 59 7.06 -3.16 -8.57
C GLY A 59 7.32 -3.30 -7.06
N ILE A 60 6.45 -2.78 -6.20
CA ILE A 60 6.48 -3.02 -4.75
C ILE A 60 5.30 -3.91 -4.37
N GLY A 61 5.58 -5.10 -3.86
CA GLY A 61 4.60 -6.03 -3.33
C GLY A 61 4.41 -5.92 -1.83
N PHE A 62 3.57 -6.78 -1.29
CA PHE A 62 3.28 -6.85 0.14
C PHE A 62 3.99 -8.05 0.75
N SER A 63 4.60 -7.84 1.91
CA SER A 63 5.17 -8.94 2.69
C SER A 63 4.06 -9.80 3.31
N PRO A 64 4.37 -11.07 3.66
CA PRO A 64 3.43 -11.95 4.36
C PRO A 64 3.26 -11.61 5.84
N ASP A 65 3.90 -10.56 6.34
CA ASP A 65 3.77 -10.12 7.72
C ASP A 65 2.31 -9.92 8.12
N ARG A 66 1.88 -10.56 9.19
CA ARG A 66 0.47 -10.53 9.64
C ARG A 66 0.01 -9.14 10.04
N MET A 67 0.89 -8.36 10.63
CA MET A 67 0.58 -6.96 10.98
C MET A 67 0.32 -6.14 9.73
N LEU A 68 1.18 -6.26 8.72
CA LEU A 68 0.97 -5.58 7.44
C LEU A 68 -0.33 -6.04 6.77
N GLN A 69 -0.59 -7.35 6.74
CA GLN A 69 -1.82 -7.88 6.15
C GLN A 69 -3.08 -7.29 6.81
N GLY A 70 -3.09 -7.17 8.14
CA GLY A 70 -4.17 -6.51 8.86
C GLY A 70 -4.28 -5.01 8.52
N ARG A 71 -3.15 -4.32 8.38
CA ARG A 71 -3.10 -2.89 8.03
C ARG A 71 -3.60 -2.59 6.61
N LEU A 72 -3.48 -3.51 5.66
CA LEU A 72 -4.01 -3.34 4.30
C LEU A 72 -5.54 -3.11 4.31
N PHE A 73 -6.26 -3.69 5.27
CA PHE A 73 -7.69 -3.53 5.42
C PHE A 73 -8.06 -2.34 6.32
N SER A 74 -7.42 -2.23 7.49
CA SER A 74 -7.81 -1.29 8.52
C SER A 74 -7.68 0.17 8.11
N TYR A 75 -6.62 0.53 7.38
CA TYR A 75 -6.42 1.91 6.94
C TYR A 75 -7.48 2.37 5.94
N GLY A 76 -7.83 1.52 4.97
CA GLY A 76 -8.90 1.84 4.01
C GLY A 76 -10.26 2.05 4.70
N ASP A 77 -10.58 1.23 5.69
CA ASP A 77 -11.79 1.37 6.48
C ASP A 77 -11.79 2.66 7.31
N THR A 78 -10.70 2.92 8.02
CA THR A 78 -10.52 4.15 8.80
C THR A 78 -10.69 5.41 7.96
N GLN A 79 -10.13 5.46 6.75
CA GLN A 79 -10.26 6.62 5.87
C GLN A 79 -11.69 6.86 5.40
N ARG A 80 -12.46 5.78 5.15
CA ARG A 80 -13.90 5.91 4.84
C ARG A 80 -14.68 6.51 6.01
N TYR A 81 -14.35 6.14 7.22
CA TYR A 81 -14.95 6.70 8.44
C TYR A 81 -14.56 8.14 8.67
N ARG A 82 -13.28 8.44 8.57
CA ARG A 82 -12.73 9.75 8.90
C ARG A 82 -13.08 10.81 7.84
N LEU A 83 -13.02 10.48 6.58
CA LEU A 83 -13.12 11.42 5.46
C LEU A 83 -14.32 11.16 4.53
N GLY A 84 -14.84 9.95 4.52
CA GLY A 84 -15.92 9.54 3.62
C GLY A 84 -15.47 8.61 2.50
N VAL A 85 -16.45 7.96 1.87
CA VAL A 85 -16.21 6.93 0.85
C VAL A 85 -15.46 7.45 -0.37
N ASN A 86 -15.64 8.72 -0.73
CA ASN A 86 -14.98 9.37 -1.86
C ASN A 86 -13.76 10.22 -1.45
N HIS A 87 -13.10 9.90 -0.36
CA HIS A 87 -11.90 10.61 0.10
C HIS A 87 -10.77 10.66 -0.95
N GLY A 88 -10.73 9.71 -1.87
CA GLY A 88 -9.78 9.70 -2.98
C GLY A 88 -9.99 10.82 -4.02
N LEU A 89 -11.13 11.54 -3.98
CA LEU A 89 -11.39 12.70 -4.83
C LEU A 89 -10.92 14.02 -4.21
N LEU A 90 -10.57 14.04 -2.94
CA LEU A 90 -10.00 15.23 -2.31
C LEU A 90 -8.67 15.59 -2.98
N PRO A 91 -8.41 16.88 -3.26
CA PRO A 91 -7.21 17.29 -3.99
C PRO A 91 -5.89 16.74 -3.41
N VAL A 92 -5.79 16.62 -2.09
CA VAL A 92 -4.60 16.06 -1.41
C VAL A 92 -4.42 14.57 -1.68
N ASN A 93 -5.49 13.84 -1.97
CA ASN A 93 -5.51 12.39 -2.18
C ASN A 93 -5.68 12.00 -3.65
N ALA A 94 -6.19 12.92 -4.46
CA ALA A 94 -6.49 12.65 -5.86
C ALA A 94 -5.20 12.36 -6.66
N PRO A 95 -5.22 11.37 -7.56
CA PRO A 95 -4.10 11.12 -8.43
C PRO A 95 -3.85 12.30 -9.36
N ARG A 96 -2.59 12.63 -9.58
CA ARG A 96 -2.19 13.70 -10.51
C ARG A 96 -2.20 13.24 -11.97
N CYS A 97 -2.21 11.93 -12.19
CA CYS A 97 -2.24 11.34 -13.53
C CYS A 97 -3.65 11.42 -14.12
N PRO A 98 -3.86 12.05 -15.27
CA PRO A 98 -5.17 12.15 -15.89
C PRO A 98 -5.74 10.83 -16.40
N PHE A 99 -4.92 9.81 -16.53
CA PHE A 99 -5.31 8.47 -16.96
C PHE A 99 -5.57 7.51 -15.80
N HIS A 100 -5.52 7.98 -14.58
CA HIS A 100 -5.85 7.14 -13.43
C HIS A 100 -7.38 7.01 -13.31
N HIS A 101 -7.85 5.78 -13.34
CA HIS A 101 -9.25 5.45 -13.10
C HIS A 101 -9.36 4.63 -11.83
N GLY A 102 -10.03 5.18 -10.81
CA GLY A 102 -10.43 4.40 -9.64
C GLY A 102 -11.51 3.39 -10.02
N ALA A 103 -11.44 2.20 -9.44
CA ALA A 103 -12.48 1.19 -9.59
C ALA A 103 -13.76 1.53 -8.81
N HIS A 104 -13.69 2.53 -7.94
CA HIS A 104 -14.82 2.96 -7.11
C HIS A 104 -15.82 3.79 -7.92
N ARG A 105 -17.09 3.55 -7.68
CA ARG A 105 -18.22 4.29 -8.25
C ARG A 105 -19.17 4.64 -7.13
N ASP A 106 -20.02 5.65 -7.41
CA ASP A 106 -21.12 6.04 -6.55
C ASP A 106 -20.68 6.53 -5.15
N GLY A 107 -21.64 6.64 -4.26
CA GLY A 107 -21.42 7.05 -2.89
C GLY A 107 -21.44 8.55 -2.65
N ALA A 108 -21.50 8.94 -1.39
CA ALA A 108 -21.61 10.31 -0.97
C ALA A 108 -20.46 11.19 -1.50
N MET A 109 -20.79 12.41 -1.86
CA MET A 109 -19.85 13.44 -2.36
C MET A 109 -19.13 13.06 -3.66
N ARG A 110 -19.68 12.16 -4.46
CA ARG A 110 -19.16 11.89 -5.78
C ARG A 110 -19.43 13.08 -6.71
N SER A 111 -18.37 13.64 -7.29
CA SER A 111 -18.45 14.87 -8.07
C SER A 111 -17.80 14.78 -9.45
N ASP A 112 -17.22 13.65 -9.79
CA ASP A 112 -16.63 13.37 -11.10
C ASP A 112 -17.63 12.68 -12.05
N SER A 113 -17.16 12.24 -13.20
CA SER A 113 -17.99 11.52 -14.19
C SER A 113 -18.50 10.16 -13.72
N ASN A 114 -18.08 9.66 -12.58
CA ASN A 114 -18.51 8.39 -11.99
C ASN A 114 -18.38 7.19 -12.94
N GLY A 115 -17.37 7.17 -13.80
CA GLY A 115 -17.20 6.14 -14.82
C GLY A 115 -18.13 6.26 -16.03
N GLY A 116 -18.90 7.36 -16.12
CA GLY A 116 -19.79 7.63 -17.25
C GLY A 116 -20.84 6.54 -17.48
N ALA A 117 -21.08 6.22 -18.73
CA ALA A 117 -22.03 5.19 -19.14
C ALA A 117 -21.46 3.75 -19.13
N SER A 118 -20.27 3.56 -18.59
CA SER A 118 -19.69 2.21 -18.51
C SER A 118 -20.51 1.30 -17.59
N PRO A 119 -20.63 -0.01 -17.89
CA PRO A 119 -21.26 -0.96 -16.99
C PRO A 119 -20.59 -0.99 -15.63
N ASN A 120 -21.37 -1.09 -14.56
CA ASN A 120 -20.88 -1.15 -13.17
C ASN A 120 -20.80 -2.58 -12.60
N TYR A 121 -21.00 -3.58 -13.42
CA TYR A 121 -20.90 -5.01 -13.07
C TYR A 121 -19.73 -5.66 -13.81
N GLN A 122 -19.16 -6.69 -13.22
CA GLN A 122 -18.07 -7.46 -13.82
C GLN A 122 -18.30 -8.98 -13.60
N PRO A 123 -17.83 -9.83 -14.53
CA PRO A 123 -17.26 -9.46 -15.84
C PRO A 123 -18.31 -8.86 -16.79
N ASN A 124 -17.88 -8.06 -17.72
CA ASN A 124 -18.72 -7.46 -18.75
C ASN A 124 -18.03 -7.53 -20.12
N ARG A 125 -18.67 -6.98 -21.17
CA ARG A 125 -18.12 -7.01 -22.54
C ARG A 125 -16.77 -6.30 -22.72
N PHE A 126 -16.35 -5.47 -21.78
CA PHE A 126 -15.05 -4.79 -21.77
C PHE A 126 -14.00 -5.54 -20.94
N GLY A 127 -14.35 -6.69 -20.40
CA GLY A 127 -13.46 -7.54 -19.62
C GLY A 127 -13.75 -7.51 -18.13
N THR A 128 -12.79 -7.97 -17.37
CA THR A 128 -12.77 -7.98 -15.90
C THR A 128 -11.55 -7.22 -15.42
N GLN A 129 -11.68 -6.49 -14.33
CA GLN A 129 -10.52 -5.92 -13.68
C GLN A 129 -9.59 -7.05 -13.23
N GLN A 130 -8.34 -6.94 -13.62
CA GLN A 130 -7.30 -7.88 -13.23
C GLN A 130 -6.24 -7.11 -12.43
N PRO A 131 -5.61 -7.74 -11.41
CA PRO A 131 -4.39 -7.20 -10.84
C PRO A 131 -3.35 -7.00 -11.94
N SER A 132 -2.58 -5.92 -11.88
CA SER A 132 -1.45 -5.78 -12.78
C SER A 132 -0.41 -6.86 -12.47
N GLU A 133 0.18 -7.48 -13.49
CA GLU A 133 1.29 -8.43 -13.34
C GLU A 133 2.44 -7.86 -12.50
N GLN A 134 2.57 -6.54 -12.49
CA GLN A 134 3.56 -5.83 -11.68
C GLN A 134 3.33 -5.96 -10.16
N TYR A 135 2.14 -6.38 -9.74
CA TYR A 135 1.78 -6.62 -8.35
C TYR A 135 1.83 -8.09 -7.96
N GLU A 136 2.13 -8.98 -8.87
CA GLU A 136 2.38 -10.37 -8.50
C GLU A 136 3.65 -10.41 -7.64
N PRO A 137 3.59 -11.03 -6.46
CA PRO A 137 4.75 -11.13 -5.60
C PRO A 137 5.81 -11.97 -6.32
N ALA A 138 6.92 -11.34 -6.65
CA ALA A 138 8.09 -12.03 -7.22
C ALA A 138 8.72 -13.01 -6.21
N LEU A 139 8.34 -12.90 -4.94
CA LEU A 139 8.91 -13.66 -3.83
C LEU A 139 7.84 -14.60 -3.23
N SER A 140 7.98 -15.89 -3.50
CA SER A 140 7.28 -16.94 -2.76
C SER A 140 8.22 -17.48 -1.67
N LEU A 141 8.05 -17.03 -0.45
CA LEU A 141 8.71 -17.63 0.73
C LEU A 141 7.83 -18.77 1.24
N GLU A 142 7.92 -19.91 0.58
CA GLU A 142 7.22 -21.11 1.02
C GLU A 142 7.71 -21.52 2.43
N GLY A 143 6.77 -21.59 3.36
CA GLY A 143 7.00 -22.11 4.71
C GLY A 143 7.51 -21.10 5.74
N ALA A 144 8.34 -20.14 5.39
CA ALA A 144 8.90 -19.20 6.36
C ALA A 144 7.85 -18.26 6.99
N ALA A 145 6.84 -17.86 6.21
CA ALA A 145 5.77 -16.97 6.68
C ALA A 145 4.71 -17.66 7.58
N LEU A 146 4.69 -18.98 7.63
CA LEU A 146 3.67 -19.76 8.36
C LEU A 146 4.13 -20.19 9.75
N HIS A 147 5.40 -20.08 10.04
CA HIS A 147 5.99 -20.49 11.31
C HIS A 147 6.51 -19.30 12.12
N TYR A 148 5.62 -18.36 12.44
CA TYR A 148 5.88 -17.45 13.55
C TYR A 148 5.81 -18.25 14.85
N ASP A 149 6.95 -18.55 15.43
CA ASP A 149 7.00 -19.03 16.80
C ASP A 149 6.90 -17.83 17.73
N PHE A 150 5.71 -17.60 18.29
CA PHE A 150 5.47 -16.51 19.23
C PHE A 150 6.30 -16.61 20.52
N ARG A 151 6.97 -17.75 20.75
CA ARG A 151 7.86 -17.95 21.89
C ARG A 151 9.20 -17.20 21.75
N ASP A 152 9.54 -16.73 20.57
CA ASP A 152 10.75 -15.95 20.32
C ASP A 152 10.58 -14.45 20.66
N TYR A 153 9.44 -14.05 21.23
CA TYR A 153 9.11 -12.67 21.58
C TYR A 153 9.14 -12.39 23.10
N ASP A 154 9.57 -13.32 23.93
CA ASP A 154 9.75 -13.15 25.39
C ASP A 154 11.16 -12.65 25.74
#